data_5a9c1bd1b02680839b14ab25f861d6e8
#
_entry.id   5a9c1bd1b02680839b14ab25f861d6e8
#
_cell.length_a   1.000
_cell.length_b   1.000
_cell.length_c   1.000
_cell.angle_alpha   90.00
_cell.angle_beta   90.00
_cell.angle_gamma   90.00
#
_symmetry.space_group_name_H-M   'P 1'
#
loop_
_entity.id
_entity.type
_entity.pdbx_description
1 polymer ?
#
loop_
_entity_poly.entity_id
_entity_poly.type
_entity_poly.pdbx_seq_one_letter_code
_entity_poly.pdbx_strand_id
1 'polypeptide(L)'
;ALRFAEAGIDTALFSASPIGSGSTASASGILSVDGEDSLFRLSERIGADRAMMTARLMQEALDQVEKIASASPDGCGFRRSDSLRFTASGREKEAIRREYALRLHSGLNSELIGPSDAGRSFTFPIAAGVYSTGMAAQVDPYRLCHAVISRAAAAGAHVYENTGVTSL
;
A
#
# COMPACT_ATOMS: atom_id res chain seq x y z
N ALA A 1 -18.36 -0.14 1.85
CA ALA A 1 -19.39 -0.81 2.66
C ALA A 1 -19.01 -0.85 4.15
N LEU A 2 -17.85 -1.46 4.55
CA LEU A 2 -17.52 -1.65 5.98
C LEU A 2 -17.61 -0.34 6.79
N ARG A 3 -16.94 0.73 6.36
CA ARG A 3 -16.93 2.01 7.09
C ARG A 3 -18.30 2.66 7.21
N PHE A 4 -19.14 2.51 6.21
CA PHE A 4 -20.51 3.02 6.25
C PHE A 4 -21.39 2.21 7.23
N ALA A 5 -21.29 0.89 7.17
CA ALA A 5 -22.00 0.02 8.10
C ALA A 5 -21.57 0.24 9.55
N GLU A 6 -20.26 0.36 9.82
CA GLU A 6 -19.72 0.70 11.15
C GLU A 6 -20.18 2.08 11.64
N ALA A 7 -20.49 3.01 10.74
CA ALA A 7 -21.06 4.32 11.07
C ALA A 7 -22.60 4.31 11.20
N GLY A 8 -23.25 3.14 11.11
CA GLY A 8 -24.71 3.00 11.20
C GLY A 8 -25.47 3.46 9.95
N ILE A 9 -24.76 3.62 8.83
CA ILE A 9 -25.39 3.99 7.56
C ILE A 9 -25.91 2.73 6.90
N ASP A 10 -27.20 2.72 6.55
CA ASP A 10 -27.81 1.63 5.79
C ASP A 10 -27.09 1.47 4.44
N THR A 11 -26.51 0.30 4.23
CA THR A 11 -25.55 0.08 3.14
C THR A 11 -25.85 -1.22 2.41
N ALA A 12 -25.97 -1.15 1.09
CA ALA A 12 -26.03 -2.31 0.21
C ALA A 12 -24.80 -2.35 -0.71
N LEU A 13 -24.23 -3.54 -0.90
CA LEU A 13 -23.13 -3.83 -1.84
C LEU A 13 -23.62 -4.81 -2.88
N PHE A 14 -23.49 -4.45 -4.15
CA PHE A 14 -23.82 -5.31 -5.29
C PHE A 14 -22.56 -5.69 -6.03
N SER A 15 -22.42 -6.96 -6.38
CA SER A 15 -21.36 -7.47 -7.24
C SER A 15 -21.96 -8.29 -8.37
N ALA A 16 -21.59 -7.98 -9.61
CA ALA A 16 -22.03 -8.72 -10.79
C ALA A 16 -21.51 -10.17 -10.83
N SER A 17 -20.44 -10.44 -10.10
CA SER A 17 -19.79 -11.75 -10.00
C SER A 17 -19.60 -12.12 -8.52
N PRO A 18 -19.14 -13.34 -8.19
CA PRO A 18 -18.75 -13.69 -6.83
C PRO A 18 -17.71 -12.69 -6.29
N ILE A 19 -17.81 -12.35 -5.01
CA ILE A 19 -16.90 -11.39 -4.36
C ILE A 19 -15.46 -11.88 -4.45
N GLY A 20 -14.56 -10.98 -4.81
CA GLY A 20 -13.14 -11.25 -4.93
C GLY A 20 -12.73 -12.00 -6.19
N SER A 21 -13.66 -12.41 -7.06
CA SER A 21 -13.37 -13.22 -8.25
C SER A 21 -12.70 -12.49 -9.42
N GLY A 22 -12.73 -11.16 -9.43
CA GLY A 22 -12.14 -10.37 -10.52
C GLY A 22 -10.65 -10.11 -10.37
N SER A 23 -10.23 -8.88 -10.62
CA SER A 23 -8.83 -8.42 -10.44
C SER A 23 -8.29 -8.63 -9.03
N THR A 24 -9.15 -8.69 -8.02
CA THR A 24 -8.76 -8.99 -6.64
C THR A 24 -8.09 -10.36 -6.52
N ALA A 25 -8.66 -11.40 -7.15
CA ALA A 25 -8.09 -12.75 -7.12
C ALA A 25 -6.75 -12.85 -7.88
N SER A 26 -6.48 -11.93 -8.79
CA SER A 26 -5.28 -11.91 -9.62
C SER A 26 -4.24 -10.89 -9.15
N ALA A 27 -4.54 -10.13 -8.11
CA ALA A 27 -3.64 -9.09 -7.61
C ALA A 27 -2.41 -9.72 -6.91
N SER A 28 -1.26 -9.06 -7.03
CA SER A 28 0.00 -9.53 -6.43
C SER A 28 -0.03 -9.58 -4.89
N GLY A 29 -0.91 -8.81 -4.27
CA GLY A 29 -0.97 -8.66 -2.83
C GLY A 29 0.19 -7.87 -2.23
N ILE A 30 1.01 -7.24 -3.05
CA ILE A 30 2.08 -6.36 -2.59
C ILE A 30 1.50 -4.97 -2.33
N LEU A 31 1.69 -4.49 -1.12
CA LEU A 31 1.35 -3.15 -0.67
C LEU A 31 2.63 -2.36 -0.45
N SER A 32 2.64 -1.10 -0.84
CA SER A 32 3.79 -0.22 -0.64
C SER A 32 3.34 1.21 -0.42
N VAL A 33 4.04 1.92 0.47
CA VAL A 33 3.94 3.37 0.59
C VAL A 33 4.51 4.06 -0.66
N ASP A 34 5.42 3.37 -1.35
CA ASP A 34 5.97 3.82 -2.62
C ASP A 34 4.93 3.68 -3.74
N GLY A 35 4.54 4.78 -4.34
CA GLY A 35 3.76 4.78 -5.59
C GLY A 35 4.61 4.37 -6.80
N GLU A 36 4.00 4.39 -7.99
CA GLU A 36 4.71 4.18 -9.26
C GLU A 36 5.81 5.23 -9.46
N ASP A 37 5.48 6.50 -9.23
CA ASP A 37 6.45 7.59 -9.22
C ASP A 37 7.21 7.65 -7.89
N SER A 38 8.46 8.11 -7.95
CA SER A 38 9.19 8.48 -6.74
C SER A 38 8.53 9.70 -6.08
N LEU A 39 8.68 9.82 -4.76
CA LEU A 39 8.20 10.99 -4.03
C LEU A 39 8.81 12.29 -4.57
N PHE A 40 10.07 12.22 -5.01
CA PHE A 40 10.75 13.33 -5.68
C PHE A 40 10.04 13.74 -6.99
N ARG A 41 9.74 12.79 -7.90
CA ARG A 41 9.01 13.10 -9.13
C ARG A 41 7.59 13.60 -8.86
N LEU A 42 6.93 13.01 -7.87
CA LEU A 42 5.62 13.48 -7.44
C LEU A 42 5.70 14.95 -6.96
N SER A 43 6.75 15.30 -6.20
CA SER A 43 6.96 16.67 -5.72
C SER A 43 7.17 17.68 -6.83
N GLU A 44 7.79 17.29 -7.94
CA GLU A 44 7.94 18.15 -9.12
C GLU A 44 6.59 18.40 -9.83
N ARG A 45 5.64 17.46 -9.74
CA ARG A 45 4.34 17.55 -10.41
C ARG A 45 3.29 18.31 -9.59
N ILE A 46 3.23 18.07 -8.28
CA ILE A 46 2.14 18.59 -7.43
C ILE A 46 2.62 19.49 -6.28
N GLY A 47 3.93 19.73 -6.18
CA GLY A 47 4.58 20.46 -5.10
C GLY A 47 4.96 19.57 -3.92
N ALA A 48 6.02 20.00 -3.19
CA ALA A 48 6.61 19.20 -2.13
C ALA A 48 5.64 18.89 -0.98
N ASP A 49 4.87 19.87 -0.52
CA ASP A 49 3.94 19.70 0.61
C ASP A 49 2.87 18.66 0.31
N ARG A 50 2.29 18.70 -0.90
CA ARG A 50 1.27 17.73 -1.32
C ARG A 50 1.86 16.32 -1.50
N ALA A 51 3.08 16.24 -2.04
CA ALA A 51 3.77 14.96 -2.17
C ALA A 51 4.07 14.35 -0.80
N MET A 52 4.58 15.13 0.15
CA MET A 52 4.83 14.66 1.52
C MET A 52 3.53 14.25 2.24
N MET A 53 2.44 14.99 2.04
CA MET A 53 1.14 14.61 2.57
C MET A 53 0.67 13.27 1.97
N THR A 54 0.84 13.08 0.65
CA THR A 54 0.50 11.81 0.00
C THR A 54 1.27 10.64 0.61
N ALA A 55 2.57 10.79 0.85
CA ALA A 55 3.39 9.75 1.47
C ALA A 55 2.90 9.36 2.88
N ARG A 56 2.53 10.36 3.71
CA ARG A 56 1.95 10.13 5.04
C ARG A 56 0.62 9.40 4.96
N LEU A 57 -0.27 9.82 4.07
CA LEU A 57 -1.57 9.17 3.87
C LEU A 57 -1.41 7.72 3.37
N MET A 58 -0.43 7.44 2.53
CA MET A 58 -0.12 6.08 2.08
C MET A 58 0.39 5.21 3.24
N GLN A 59 1.22 5.76 4.13
CA GLN A 59 1.65 5.05 5.34
C GLN A 59 0.46 4.77 6.27
N GLU A 60 -0.37 5.76 6.53
CA GLU A 60 -1.59 5.59 7.33
C GLU A 60 -2.54 4.55 6.71
N ALA A 61 -2.68 4.54 5.39
CA ALA A 61 -3.48 3.53 4.68
C ALA A 61 -2.91 2.12 4.88
N LEU A 62 -1.59 1.95 4.80
CA LEU A 62 -0.93 0.67 5.06
C LEU A 62 -1.18 0.18 6.50
N ASP A 63 -1.08 1.08 7.48
CA ASP A 63 -1.39 0.80 8.89
C ASP A 63 -2.86 0.43 9.11
N GLN A 64 -3.77 1.05 8.37
CA GLN A 64 -5.20 0.70 8.40
C GLN A 64 -5.46 -0.69 7.83
N VAL A 65 -4.80 -1.05 6.72
CA VAL A 65 -4.91 -2.40 6.13
C VAL A 65 -4.39 -3.45 7.11
N GLU A 66 -3.27 -3.19 7.79
CA GLU A 66 -2.74 -4.07 8.82
C GLU A 66 -3.75 -4.31 9.96
N LYS A 67 -4.36 -3.24 10.47
CA LYS A 67 -5.40 -3.32 11.51
C LYS A 67 -6.62 -4.14 11.05
N ILE A 68 -7.03 -3.95 9.79
CA ILE A 68 -8.15 -4.71 9.23
C ILE A 68 -7.78 -6.19 9.09
N ALA A 69 -6.62 -6.49 8.56
CA ALA A 69 -6.14 -7.86 8.38
C ALA A 69 -5.96 -8.58 9.74
N SER A 70 -5.35 -7.91 10.72
CA SER A 70 -5.11 -8.45 12.07
C SER A 70 -6.41 -8.74 12.85
N ALA A 71 -7.51 -8.12 12.48
CA ALA A 71 -8.82 -8.41 13.06
C ALA A 71 -9.47 -9.68 12.47
N SER A 72 -8.87 -10.30 11.45
CA SER A 72 -9.28 -11.59 10.92
C SER A 72 -8.54 -12.73 11.62
N PRO A 73 -9.17 -13.89 11.88
CA PRO A 73 -8.55 -15.01 12.61
C PRO A 73 -7.22 -15.50 12.03
N ASP A 74 -7.06 -15.40 10.72
CA ASP A 74 -5.86 -15.84 9.99
C ASP A 74 -4.96 -14.68 9.53
N GLY A 75 -5.28 -13.44 9.93
CA GLY A 75 -4.54 -12.25 9.56
C GLY A 75 -4.49 -11.98 8.05
N CYS A 76 -5.28 -12.67 7.24
CA CYS A 76 -5.28 -12.59 5.77
C CYS A 76 -3.87 -12.76 5.16
N GLY A 77 -2.96 -13.48 5.82
CA GLY A 77 -1.58 -13.62 5.41
C GLY A 77 -0.79 -12.30 5.39
N PHE A 78 -1.25 -11.27 6.10
CA PHE A 78 -0.56 -9.98 6.15
C PHE A 78 0.81 -10.11 6.80
N ARG A 79 1.81 -9.54 6.15
CA ARG A 79 3.18 -9.46 6.68
C ARG A 79 3.78 -8.12 6.28
N ARG A 80 4.19 -7.33 7.28
CA ARG A 80 4.96 -6.11 7.06
C ARG A 80 6.32 -6.45 6.45
N SER A 81 6.80 -5.64 5.55
CA SER A 81 8.11 -5.76 4.92
C SER A 81 8.71 -4.38 4.66
N ASP A 82 9.97 -4.39 4.31
CA ASP A 82 10.70 -3.17 3.98
C ASP A 82 10.60 -2.88 2.48
N SER A 83 10.88 -1.65 2.08
CA SER A 83 10.97 -1.26 0.68
C SER A 83 12.35 -0.75 0.33
N LEU A 84 12.78 -1.01 -0.90
CA LEU A 84 14.02 -0.51 -1.45
C LEU A 84 13.75 0.17 -2.79
N ARG A 85 14.01 1.47 -2.86
CA ARG A 85 14.08 2.21 -4.11
C ARG A 85 15.55 2.50 -4.43
N PHE A 86 16.06 2.03 -5.57
CA PHE A 86 17.46 2.14 -5.88
C PHE A 86 17.72 2.45 -7.35
N THR A 87 18.98 2.83 -7.62
CA THR A 87 19.53 2.91 -8.98
C THR A 87 20.86 2.19 -9.05
N ALA A 88 21.12 1.54 -10.18
CA ALA A 88 22.44 1.03 -10.53
C ALA A 88 23.28 2.10 -11.27
N SER A 89 22.66 3.21 -11.70
CA SER A 89 23.32 4.29 -12.46
C SER A 89 23.91 5.37 -11.56
N GLY A 90 25.17 5.68 -11.75
CA GLY A 90 25.80 6.82 -11.07
C GLY A 90 25.18 8.17 -11.38
N ARG A 91 24.52 8.30 -12.55
CA ARG A 91 23.86 9.56 -13.01
C ARG A 91 22.61 9.88 -12.20
N GLU A 92 21.95 8.89 -11.64
CA GLU A 92 20.66 9.07 -10.92
C GLU A 92 20.84 9.19 -9.40
N LYS A 93 22.10 9.17 -8.90
CA LYS A 93 22.36 9.27 -7.45
C LYS A 93 21.72 10.50 -6.80
N GLU A 94 21.73 11.62 -7.52
CA GLU A 94 21.16 12.86 -6.99
C GLU A 94 19.64 12.77 -6.84
N ALA A 95 18.94 12.13 -7.77
CA ALA A 95 17.50 11.89 -7.65
C ALA A 95 17.18 11.02 -6.42
N ILE A 96 17.99 9.99 -6.15
CA ILE A 96 17.87 9.16 -4.95
C ILE A 96 18.11 9.97 -3.66
N ARG A 97 19.07 10.89 -3.64
CA ARG A 97 19.31 11.75 -2.48
C ARG A 97 18.15 12.69 -2.21
N ARG A 98 17.54 13.27 -3.25
CA ARG A 98 16.36 14.12 -3.14
C ARG A 98 15.13 13.32 -2.65
N GLU A 99 14.97 12.12 -3.17
CA GLU A 99 13.97 11.17 -2.68
C GLU A 99 14.11 10.92 -1.18
N TYR A 100 15.33 10.61 -0.74
CA TYR A 100 15.65 10.38 0.67
C TYR A 100 15.32 11.60 1.54
N ALA A 101 15.73 12.81 1.11
CA ALA A 101 15.44 14.04 1.84
C ALA A 101 13.94 14.26 2.02
N LEU A 102 13.14 14.06 0.97
CA LEU A 102 11.68 14.18 1.04
C LEU A 102 11.06 13.14 1.99
N ARG A 103 11.55 11.90 1.99
CA ARG A 103 11.08 10.85 2.89
C ARG A 103 11.34 11.22 4.35
N LEU A 104 12.54 11.70 4.68
CA LEU A 104 12.85 12.16 6.03
C LEU A 104 11.93 13.31 6.47
N HIS A 105 11.71 14.32 5.61
CA HIS A 105 10.79 15.42 5.91
C HIS A 105 9.33 14.96 6.04
N SER A 106 8.97 13.86 5.39
CA SER A 106 7.65 13.24 5.54
C SER A 106 7.51 12.43 6.84
N GLY A 107 8.61 12.19 7.57
CA GLY A 107 8.62 11.36 8.76
C GLY A 107 8.69 9.85 8.46
N LEU A 108 8.99 9.45 7.21
CA LEU A 108 9.15 8.05 6.85
C LEU A 108 10.49 7.51 7.37
N ASN A 109 10.46 6.34 8.01
CA ASN A 109 11.66 5.66 8.49
C ASN A 109 12.49 5.13 7.30
N SER A 110 13.50 5.88 6.90
CA SER A 110 14.30 5.61 5.72
C SER A 110 15.78 5.86 5.94
N GLU A 111 16.61 5.09 5.25
CA GLU A 111 18.06 5.19 5.25
C GLU A 111 18.58 5.33 3.81
N LEU A 112 19.60 6.18 3.63
CA LEU A 112 20.32 6.28 2.37
C LEU A 112 21.41 5.22 2.36
N ILE A 113 21.36 4.32 1.38
CA ILE A 113 22.37 3.27 1.23
C ILE A 113 23.25 3.49 -0.01
N GLY A 114 24.55 3.20 0.15
CA GLY A 114 25.55 3.26 -0.90
C GLY A 114 26.04 1.88 -1.35
N PRO A 115 27.00 1.81 -2.27
CA PRO A 115 27.53 0.54 -2.79
C PRO A 115 28.12 -0.38 -1.71
N SER A 116 28.78 0.19 -0.69
CA SER A 116 29.40 -0.58 0.40
C SER A 116 28.37 -1.23 1.32
N ASP A 117 27.27 -0.55 1.59
CA ASP A 117 26.19 -1.07 2.44
C ASP A 117 25.37 -2.09 1.67
N ALA A 118 25.10 -1.79 0.40
CA ALA A 118 24.39 -2.66 -0.51
C ALA A 118 25.07 -4.02 -0.72
N GLY A 119 26.40 -4.04 -0.88
CA GLY A 119 27.15 -5.26 -1.10
C GLY A 119 27.12 -6.28 0.04
N ARG A 120 26.66 -5.87 1.23
CA ARG A 120 26.46 -6.76 2.39
C ARG A 120 25.08 -7.41 2.41
N SER A 121 24.09 -6.77 1.80
CA SER A 121 22.67 -7.15 1.94
C SER A 121 22.00 -7.55 0.63
N PHE A 122 22.56 -7.16 -0.53
CA PHE A 122 21.96 -7.38 -1.83
C PHE A 122 22.94 -8.03 -2.80
N THR A 123 22.44 -8.91 -3.67
CA THR A 123 23.25 -9.63 -4.68
C THR A 123 23.36 -8.88 -6.01
N PHE A 124 22.70 -7.73 -6.14
CA PHE A 124 22.70 -6.90 -7.35
C PHE A 124 23.36 -5.54 -7.10
N PRO A 125 23.90 -4.88 -8.15
CA PRO A 125 24.62 -3.63 -7.98
C PRO A 125 23.66 -2.49 -7.62
N ILE A 126 24.02 -1.72 -6.59
CA ILE A 126 23.32 -0.51 -6.15
C ILE A 126 24.33 0.63 -6.15
N ALA A 127 24.11 1.65 -6.99
CA ALA A 127 24.92 2.87 -6.97
C ALA A 127 24.46 3.85 -5.88
N ALA A 128 23.15 3.89 -5.62
CA ALA A 128 22.52 4.56 -4.49
C ALA A 128 21.11 3.98 -4.28
N GLY A 129 20.63 3.97 -3.05
CA GLY A 129 19.27 3.51 -2.73
C GLY A 129 18.73 4.19 -1.48
N VAL A 130 17.40 4.18 -1.36
CA VAL A 130 16.67 4.51 -0.13
C VAL A 130 16.03 3.23 0.36
N TYR A 131 16.46 2.76 1.50
CA TYR A 131 15.88 1.64 2.21
C TYR A 131 14.90 2.18 3.25
N SER A 132 13.69 1.67 3.26
CA SER A 132 12.65 2.17 4.15
C SER A 132 12.03 1.01 4.92
N THR A 133 12.21 1.04 6.24
CA THR A 133 11.80 -0.04 7.14
C THR A 133 10.30 0.01 7.38
N GLY A 134 9.64 -1.13 7.17
CA GLY A 134 8.21 -1.29 7.41
C GLY A 134 7.30 -0.50 6.46
N MET A 135 7.81 -0.03 5.33
CA MET A 135 7.05 0.79 4.37
C MET A 135 6.41 -0.02 3.23
N ALA A 136 6.43 -1.33 3.36
CA ALA A 136 5.73 -2.25 2.46
C ALA A 136 5.04 -3.35 3.26
N ALA A 137 4.20 -4.13 2.60
CA ALA A 137 3.61 -5.33 3.17
C ALA A 137 3.20 -6.29 2.06
N GLN A 138 2.90 -7.50 2.47
CA GLN A 138 2.27 -8.52 1.65
C GLN A 138 0.97 -8.96 2.31
N VAL A 139 -0.08 -9.19 1.54
CA VAL A 139 -1.37 -9.68 2.02
C VAL A 139 -1.97 -10.58 0.96
N ASP A 140 -2.82 -11.52 1.35
CA ASP A 140 -3.68 -12.24 0.42
C ASP A 140 -4.90 -11.35 0.08
N PRO A 141 -5.01 -10.81 -1.14
CA PRO A 141 -6.08 -9.86 -1.47
C PRO A 141 -7.46 -10.50 -1.45
N TYR A 142 -7.57 -11.78 -1.81
CA TYR A 142 -8.82 -12.51 -1.80
C TYR A 142 -9.33 -12.69 -0.37
N ARG A 143 -8.46 -13.18 0.54
CA ARG A 143 -8.80 -13.34 1.97
C ARG A 143 -9.12 -12.02 2.63
N LEU A 144 -8.36 -10.95 2.34
CA LEU A 144 -8.64 -9.61 2.85
C LEU A 144 -10.00 -9.10 2.38
N CYS A 145 -10.32 -9.27 1.09
CA CYS A 145 -11.62 -8.88 0.52
C CYS A 145 -12.76 -9.58 1.28
N HIS A 146 -12.69 -10.90 1.43
CA HIS A 146 -13.71 -11.67 2.15
C HIS A 146 -13.80 -11.29 3.64
N ALA A 147 -12.69 -11.05 4.31
CA ALA A 147 -12.67 -10.59 5.69
C ALA A 147 -13.38 -9.23 5.86
N VAL A 148 -13.10 -8.27 4.96
CA VAL A 148 -13.74 -6.95 4.98
C VAL A 148 -15.23 -7.05 4.72
N ILE A 149 -15.65 -7.87 3.75
CA ILE A 149 -17.07 -8.04 3.41
C ILE A 149 -17.84 -8.75 4.52
N SER A 150 -17.27 -9.80 5.11
CA SER A 150 -17.89 -10.50 6.24
C SER A 150 -18.09 -9.57 7.44
N ARG A 151 -17.12 -8.71 7.73
CA ARG A 151 -17.26 -7.68 8.78
C ARG A 151 -18.32 -6.63 8.43
N ALA A 152 -18.38 -6.21 7.16
CA ALA A 152 -19.42 -5.28 6.72
C ALA A 152 -20.82 -5.88 6.90
N ALA A 153 -21.00 -7.14 6.52
CA ALA A 153 -22.28 -7.85 6.72
C ALA A 153 -22.62 -8.01 8.21
N ALA A 154 -21.64 -8.35 9.05
CA ALA A 154 -21.83 -8.42 10.50
C ALA A 154 -22.18 -7.06 11.13
N ALA A 155 -21.74 -5.95 10.52
CA ALA A 155 -22.10 -4.58 10.90
C ALA A 155 -23.43 -4.08 10.28
N GLY A 156 -24.19 -4.95 9.59
CA GLY A 156 -25.51 -4.64 9.03
C GLY A 156 -25.53 -4.30 7.53
N ALA A 157 -24.41 -4.39 6.82
CA ALA A 157 -24.44 -4.19 5.37
C ALA A 157 -25.11 -5.37 4.64
N HIS A 158 -25.94 -5.05 3.66
CA HIS A 158 -26.55 -6.04 2.76
C HIS A 158 -25.62 -6.34 1.60
N VAL A 159 -25.28 -7.63 1.37
CA VAL A 159 -24.34 -8.04 0.34
C VAL A 159 -25.02 -8.94 -0.68
N TYR A 160 -24.96 -8.55 -1.95
CA TYR A 160 -25.59 -9.26 -3.07
C TYR A 160 -24.53 -9.60 -4.13
N GLU A 161 -24.24 -10.90 -4.25
CA GLU A 161 -23.38 -11.42 -5.32
C GLU A 161 -24.19 -11.79 -6.56
N ASN A 162 -23.51 -11.95 -7.71
CA ASN A 162 -24.13 -12.29 -8.99
C ASN A 162 -25.30 -11.37 -9.35
N THR A 163 -25.24 -10.13 -8.90
CA THR A 163 -26.27 -9.11 -9.07
C THR A 163 -25.67 -7.87 -9.76
N GLY A 164 -25.83 -7.79 -11.06
CA GLY A 164 -25.35 -6.66 -11.85
C GLY A 164 -26.30 -5.47 -11.81
N VAL A 165 -25.77 -4.27 -11.56
CA VAL A 165 -26.52 -3.02 -11.70
C VAL A 165 -26.49 -2.63 -13.18
N THR A 166 -27.68 -2.52 -13.82
CA THR A 166 -27.83 -2.23 -15.25
C THR A 166 -28.17 -0.77 -15.54
N SER A 167 -28.72 -0.06 -14.57
CA SER A 167 -29.02 1.38 -14.67
C SER A 167 -29.11 1.99 -13.26
N LEU A 168 -28.84 3.27 -13.16
CA LEU A 168 -29.08 4.10 -11.96
C LEU A 168 -30.16 5.13 -12.27
#